data_57b19f19b5068d8a059d7fbf06cf33e8
#
_entry.id   57b19f19b5068d8a059d7fbf06cf33e8
#
_cell.length_a   1.000
_cell.length_b   1.000
_cell.length_c   1.000
_cell.angle_alpha   90.00
_cell.angle_beta   90.00
_cell.angle_gamma   90.00
#
_symmetry.space_group_name_H-M   'P 1'
#
loop_
_entity.id
_entity.type
_entity.pdbx_description
1 polymer ?
#
loop_
_entity_poly.entity_id
_entity_poly.type
_entity_poly.pdbx_seq_one_letter_code
_entity_poly.pdbx_strand_id
1 'polypeptide(L)'
;MNNKFKIGDVVSRKKYGNDILFKIDKIVGNKVFLKGLEIRLYADANIEDIALSGIPKKKEEITSLRNLNTNDYFYIPGKILHIDSDKEYLDRCLDYYKKQKLSANGYIFKENDMSLNIEKLVKKHKPNILVITGHDAYYKNKKNGKNYMNSSYYKDCVKIARNIEPNHEHLIIISGACQSDFEGLSLIHI
;
A
#
# COMPACT_ATOMS: atom_id res chain seq x y z
N MET A 1 -21.24 30.94 -3.40
CA MET A 1 -21.74 29.67 -2.85
C MET A 1 -20.83 29.26 -1.73
N ASN A 2 -21.34 29.25 -0.48
CA ASN A 2 -20.53 28.79 0.66
C ASN A 2 -20.28 27.29 0.51
N ASN A 3 -19.06 26.93 0.09
CA ASN A 3 -18.66 25.54 0.04
C ASN A 3 -18.62 24.99 1.48
N LYS A 4 -19.58 24.15 1.83
CA LYS A 4 -19.68 23.46 3.13
C LYS A 4 -18.45 22.59 3.41
N PHE A 5 -17.66 22.24 2.40
CA PHE A 5 -16.50 21.35 2.46
C PHE A 5 -15.26 22.05 1.92
N LYS A 6 -14.10 21.72 2.48
CA LYS A 6 -12.78 22.20 2.04
C LYS A 6 -11.80 21.06 1.90
N ILE A 7 -10.73 21.28 1.14
CA ILE A 7 -9.63 20.33 1.01
C ILE A 7 -9.05 20.05 2.40
N GLY A 8 -8.82 18.79 2.70
CA GLY A 8 -8.35 18.33 4.00
C GLY A 8 -9.44 17.89 4.98
N ASP A 9 -10.71 18.21 4.72
CA ASP A 9 -11.81 17.75 5.57
C ASP A 9 -11.91 16.22 5.56
N VAL A 10 -12.24 15.65 6.72
CA VAL A 10 -12.52 14.22 6.86
C VAL A 10 -13.99 13.97 6.61
N VAL A 11 -14.26 13.11 5.64
CA VAL A 11 -15.60 12.81 5.16
C VAL A 11 -15.79 11.30 4.97
N SER A 12 -17.04 10.89 4.89
CA SER A 12 -17.43 9.54 4.50
C SER A 12 -18.47 9.59 3.37
N ARG A 13 -18.69 8.46 2.68
CA ARG A 13 -19.65 8.37 1.57
C ARG A 13 -20.98 7.81 2.03
N LYS A 14 -22.05 8.58 1.87
CA LYS A 14 -23.42 8.19 2.26
C LYS A 14 -23.90 6.97 1.50
N LYS A 15 -23.59 6.90 0.19
CA LYS A 15 -23.98 5.78 -0.69
C LYS A 15 -23.50 4.42 -0.19
N TYR A 16 -22.40 4.39 0.56
CA TYR A 16 -21.81 3.16 1.11
C TYR A 16 -21.96 3.08 2.63
N GLY A 17 -22.97 3.76 3.19
CA GLY A 17 -23.28 3.67 4.62
C GLY A 17 -22.24 4.30 5.54
N ASN A 18 -21.39 5.18 5.00
CA ASN A 18 -20.29 5.85 5.74
C ASN A 18 -19.26 4.87 6.34
N ASP A 19 -18.98 3.77 5.64
CA ASP A 19 -18.13 2.67 6.08
C ASP A 19 -16.63 2.99 6.07
N ILE A 20 -16.20 3.91 5.18
CA ILE A 20 -14.80 4.31 5.02
C ILE A 20 -14.65 5.80 5.23
N LEU A 21 -13.61 6.19 5.96
CA LEU A 21 -13.22 7.57 6.15
C LEU A 21 -12.21 8.01 5.11
N PHE A 22 -12.46 9.17 4.52
CA PHE A 22 -11.64 9.79 3.50
C PHE A 22 -11.24 11.20 3.92
N LYS A 23 -10.11 11.66 3.40
CA LYS A 23 -9.71 13.06 3.39
C LYS A 23 -10.01 13.63 2.01
N ILE A 24 -10.59 14.81 1.93
CA ILE A 24 -10.77 15.51 0.66
C ILE A 24 -9.41 15.95 0.15
N ASP A 25 -9.02 15.43 -1.01
CA ASP A 25 -7.77 15.76 -1.69
C ASP A 25 -7.95 16.93 -2.68
N LYS A 26 -9.06 16.91 -3.42
CA LYS A 26 -9.36 17.92 -4.44
C LYS A 26 -10.85 18.12 -4.60
N ILE A 27 -11.26 19.35 -4.92
CA ILE A 27 -12.65 19.70 -5.26
C ILE A 27 -12.64 20.33 -6.66
N VAL A 28 -13.47 19.81 -7.57
CA VAL A 28 -13.63 20.31 -8.93
C VAL A 28 -15.12 20.42 -9.24
N GLY A 29 -15.66 21.62 -9.20
CA GLY A 29 -17.10 21.85 -9.36
C GLY A 29 -17.91 21.09 -8.31
N ASN A 30 -18.79 20.18 -8.74
CA ASN A 30 -19.61 19.34 -7.86
C ASN A 30 -18.96 17.97 -7.52
N LYS A 31 -17.74 17.70 -8.03
CA LYS A 31 -16.99 16.48 -7.75
C LYS A 31 -15.91 16.72 -6.70
N VAL A 32 -15.79 15.77 -5.79
CA VAL A 32 -14.74 15.70 -4.79
C VAL A 32 -13.90 14.46 -5.01
N PHE A 33 -12.58 14.59 -4.91
CA PHE A 33 -11.62 13.51 -4.96
C PHE A 33 -11.18 13.19 -3.53
N LEU A 34 -11.22 11.92 -3.19
CA LEU A 34 -11.15 11.42 -1.84
C LEU A 34 -9.98 10.45 -1.70
N LYS A 35 -9.15 10.65 -0.69
CA LYS A 35 -8.07 9.75 -0.30
C LYS A 35 -8.43 9.05 1.00
N GLY A 36 -8.43 7.71 1.03
CA GLY A 36 -8.72 6.92 2.23
C GLY A 36 -7.75 7.23 3.37
N LEU A 37 -8.28 7.35 4.59
CA LEU A 37 -7.46 7.63 5.78
C LEU A 37 -6.69 6.42 6.28
N GLU A 38 -7.34 5.28 6.33
CA GLU A 38 -6.77 4.03 6.86
C GLU A 38 -6.43 3.05 5.72
N ILE A 39 -7.24 3.07 4.68
CA ILE A 39 -7.12 2.20 3.52
C ILE A 39 -6.53 3.01 2.37
N ARG A 40 -5.60 2.42 1.61
CA ARG A 40 -5.07 3.01 0.36
C ARG A 40 -6.15 2.93 -0.73
N LEU A 41 -7.11 3.82 -0.65
CA LEU A 41 -8.20 3.93 -1.61
C LEU A 41 -8.31 5.38 -2.10
N TYR A 42 -8.34 5.57 -3.42
CA TYR A 42 -8.65 6.84 -4.05
C TYR A 42 -10.00 6.72 -4.75
N ALA A 43 -10.90 7.62 -4.46
CA ALA A 43 -12.26 7.60 -4.99
C ALA A 43 -12.70 9.00 -5.41
N ASP A 44 -13.68 9.08 -6.29
CA ASP A 44 -14.43 10.31 -6.57
C ASP A 44 -15.88 10.17 -6.10
N ALA A 45 -16.48 11.29 -5.74
CA ALA A 45 -17.86 11.37 -5.30
C ALA A 45 -18.48 12.72 -5.70
N ASN A 46 -19.80 12.77 -5.77
CA ASN A 46 -20.49 14.05 -5.81
C ASN A 46 -20.51 14.67 -4.40
N ILE A 47 -20.47 15.98 -4.32
CA ILE A 47 -20.45 16.72 -3.05
C ILE A 47 -21.67 16.40 -2.17
N GLU A 48 -22.79 16.00 -2.77
CA GLU A 48 -24.03 15.61 -2.08
C GLU A 48 -23.92 14.20 -1.42
N ASP A 49 -23.04 13.35 -1.96
CA ASP A 49 -22.81 11.98 -1.46
C ASP A 49 -21.88 11.94 -0.24
N ILE A 50 -21.24 13.06 0.12
CA ILE A 50 -20.33 13.08 1.25
C ILE A 50 -20.99 13.65 2.50
N ALA A 51 -20.49 13.21 3.66
CA ALA A 51 -20.83 13.72 4.99
C ALA A 51 -19.56 14.03 5.76
N LEU A 52 -19.56 15.13 6.53
CA LEU A 52 -18.45 15.40 7.47
C LEU A 52 -18.41 14.30 8.52
N SER A 53 -17.23 13.77 8.75
CA SER A 53 -16.95 12.77 9.78
C SER A 53 -15.83 13.27 10.69
N GLY A 54 -15.92 12.96 11.97
CA GLY A 54 -14.83 13.27 12.90
C GLY A 54 -13.62 12.38 12.62
N ILE A 55 -12.42 12.86 12.98
CA ILE A 55 -11.22 12.03 12.96
C ILE A 55 -11.44 10.90 13.98
N PRO A 56 -11.34 9.62 13.57
CA PRO A 56 -11.50 8.53 14.51
C PRO A 56 -10.43 8.63 15.58
N LYS A 57 -10.82 8.51 16.86
CA LYS A 57 -9.85 8.31 17.92
C LYS A 57 -9.13 6.99 17.62
N LYS A 58 -7.84 7.08 17.31
CA LYS A 58 -6.99 5.93 17.06
C LYS A 58 -7.11 4.97 18.24
N LYS A 59 -7.79 3.84 18.07
CA LYS A 59 -7.64 2.70 18.95
C LYS A 59 -6.26 2.14 18.64
N GLU A 60 -5.30 2.38 19.52
CA GLU A 60 -4.01 1.71 19.49
C GLU A 60 -4.21 0.26 19.97
N GLU A 61 -4.77 -0.57 19.16
CA GLU A 61 -4.59 -2.02 19.30
C GLU A 61 -3.24 -2.39 18.69
N ILE A 62 -2.18 -1.99 19.35
CA ILE A 62 -0.88 -2.60 19.15
C ILE A 62 -0.89 -3.87 20.00
N THR A 63 -1.41 -4.96 19.46
CA THR A 63 -1.05 -6.29 19.94
C THR A 63 0.45 -6.41 19.73
N SER A 64 1.22 -6.17 20.82
CA SER A 64 2.66 -6.41 20.76
C SER A 64 2.85 -7.89 20.46
N LEU A 65 3.54 -8.21 19.39
CA LEU A 65 4.01 -9.58 19.06
C LEU A 65 4.94 -10.18 20.14
N ARG A 66 4.97 -9.58 21.34
CA ARG A 66 5.96 -9.79 22.38
C ARG A 66 5.58 -10.74 23.52
N ASN A 67 4.51 -11.50 23.40
CA ASN A 67 4.26 -12.60 24.33
C ASN A 67 4.93 -13.92 23.91
N LEU A 68 5.96 -13.85 23.05
CA LEU A 68 6.85 -14.99 22.84
C LEU A 68 7.77 -15.07 24.06
N ASN A 69 7.71 -16.20 24.74
CA ASN A 69 8.56 -16.51 25.88
C ASN A 69 10.03 -16.50 25.41
N THR A 70 10.75 -15.42 25.68
CA THR A 70 12.09 -15.14 25.13
C THR A 70 13.20 -15.89 25.84
N ASN A 71 12.86 -16.78 26.77
CA ASN A 71 13.86 -17.43 27.60
C ASN A 71 14.65 -18.55 26.90
N ASP A 72 14.15 -19.05 25.75
CA ASP A 72 14.76 -20.21 25.10
C ASP A 72 15.29 -20.00 23.68
N TYR A 73 14.99 -18.86 23.01
CA TYR A 73 15.38 -18.64 21.63
C TYR A 73 15.71 -17.17 21.32
N PHE A 74 16.84 -16.93 20.68
CA PHE A 74 17.15 -15.63 20.09
C PHE A 74 16.45 -15.51 18.72
N TYR A 75 15.36 -14.75 18.66
CA TYR A 75 14.75 -14.36 17.40
C TYR A 75 15.45 -13.12 16.84
N ILE A 76 16.14 -13.27 15.72
CA ILE A 76 16.61 -12.13 14.93
C ILE A 76 15.50 -11.84 13.92
N PRO A 77 14.80 -10.69 14.03
CA PRO A 77 13.78 -10.31 13.03
C PRO A 77 14.38 -10.26 11.63
N GLY A 78 13.67 -10.80 10.66
CA GLY A 78 14.08 -10.73 9.27
C GLY A 78 14.19 -9.28 8.78
N LYS A 79 15.08 -9.03 7.84
CA LYS A 79 15.26 -7.71 7.21
C LYS A 79 14.12 -7.46 6.23
N ILE A 80 13.47 -6.30 6.35
CA ILE A 80 12.41 -5.86 5.45
C ILE A 80 12.99 -4.84 4.44
N LEU A 81 12.72 -5.04 3.17
CA LEU A 81 12.86 -4.04 2.12
C LEU A 81 11.47 -3.65 1.65
N HIS A 82 11.09 -2.39 1.83
CA HIS A 82 9.77 -1.89 1.42
C HIS A 82 9.93 -0.84 0.32
N ILE A 83 9.35 -1.11 -0.83
CA ILE A 83 9.31 -0.20 -1.97
C ILE A 83 7.86 0.23 -2.18
N ASP A 84 7.63 1.53 -2.25
CA ASP A 84 6.30 2.09 -2.41
C ASP A 84 6.33 3.29 -3.37
N SER A 85 5.21 3.59 -4.01
CA SER A 85 5.06 4.80 -4.82
C SER A 85 4.47 5.99 -4.06
N ASP A 86 3.95 5.76 -2.85
CA ASP A 86 3.36 6.80 -2.00
C ASP A 86 4.16 6.98 -0.72
N LYS A 87 4.76 8.17 -0.59
CA LYS A 87 5.60 8.51 0.57
C LYS A 87 4.84 8.43 1.90
N GLU A 88 3.59 8.88 1.93
CA GLU A 88 2.80 8.91 3.17
C GLU A 88 2.54 7.50 3.70
N TYR A 89 2.21 6.54 2.81
CA TYR A 89 1.99 5.16 3.20
C TYR A 89 3.29 4.45 3.56
N LEU A 90 4.37 4.70 2.82
CA LEU A 90 5.68 4.16 3.19
C LEU A 90 6.12 4.64 4.57
N ASP A 91 6.02 5.94 4.85
CA ASP A 91 6.42 6.51 6.13
C ASP A 91 5.61 5.87 7.28
N ARG A 92 4.30 5.65 7.11
CA ARG A 92 3.46 4.94 8.10
C ARG A 92 3.95 3.51 8.36
N CYS A 93 4.29 2.78 7.29
CA CYS A 93 4.82 1.42 7.42
C CYS A 93 6.18 1.41 8.12
N LEU A 94 7.08 2.32 7.76
CA LEU A 94 8.40 2.43 8.39
C LEU A 94 8.30 2.79 9.87
N ASP A 95 7.39 3.71 10.23
CA ASP A 95 7.11 4.03 11.63
C ASP A 95 6.56 2.82 12.41
N TYR A 96 5.68 2.04 11.78
CA TYR A 96 5.19 0.81 12.38
C TYR A 96 6.31 -0.21 12.59
N TYR A 97 7.14 -0.45 11.57
CA TYR A 97 8.30 -1.37 11.68
C TYR A 97 9.25 -0.92 12.80
N LYS A 98 9.55 0.37 12.87
CA LYS A 98 10.38 0.94 13.93
C LYS A 98 9.79 0.72 15.33
N LYS A 99 8.48 0.95 15.51
CA LYS A 99 7.78 0.70 16.78
C LYS A 99 7.84 -0.77 17.19
N GLN A 100 7.79 -1.68 16.21
CA GLN A 100 7.92 -3.13 16.43
C GLN A 100 9.39 -3.58 16.55
N LYS A 101 10.37 -2.67 16.46
CA LYS A 101 11.83 -2.95 16.46
C LYS A 101 12.26 -3.91 15.34
N LEU A 102 11.60 -3.83 14.20
CA LEU A 102 11.96 -4.56 12.98
C LEU A 102 13.00 -3.79 12.18
N SER A 103 13.94 -4.52 11.55
CA SER A 103 14.92 -3.92 10.64
C SER A 103 14.28 -3.70 9.28
N ALA A 104 14.07 -2.46 8.88
CA ALA A 104 13.43 -2.13 7.60
C ALA A 104 14.15 -1.01 6.87
N ASN A 105 14.23 -1.15 5.53
CA ASN A 105 14.68 -0.12 4.61
C ASN A 105 13.55 0.22 3.64
N GLY A 106 13.22 1.51 3.51
CA GLY A 106 12.17 2.00 2.63
C GLY A 106 12.70 2.80 1.45
N TYR A 107 12.08 2.64 0.28
CA TYR A 107 12.42 3.37 -0.94
C TYR A 107 11.16 3.81 -1.68
N ILE A 108 11.19 5.04 -2.19
CA ILE A 108 10.12 5.61 -3.01
C ILE A 108 10.52 5.56 -4.46
N PHE A 109 9.68 4.94 -5.29
CA PHE A 109 9.76 4.98 -6.75
C PHE A 109 8.36 5.06 -7.35
N LYS A 110 8.25 5.68 -8.52
CA LYS A 110 7.05 5.52 -9.33
C LYS A 110 6.94 4.07 -9.78
N GLU A 111 5.73 3.58 -10.01
CA GLU A 111 5.49 2.17 -10.34
C GLU A 111 6.32 1.69 -11.54
N ASN A 112 6.42 2.52 -12.59
CA ASN A 112 7.21 2.21 -13.80
C ASN A 112 8.73 2.13 -13.55
N ASP A 113 9.22 2.75 -12.48
CA ASP A 113 10.65 2.79 -12.15
C ASP A 113 11.06 1.72 -11.14
N MET A 114 10.09 1.04 -10.51
CA MET A 114 10.36 0.04 -9.47
C MET A 114 11.19 -1.12 -10.01
N SER A 115 10.82 -1.68 -11.16
CA SER A 115 11.51 -2.84 -11.75
C SER A 115 12.96 -2.56 -12.12
N LEU A 116 13.29 -1.32 -12.46
CA LEU A 116 14.66 -0.89 -12.78
C LEU A 116 15.59 -0.89 -11.56
N ASN A 117 15.01 -0.76 -10.37
CA ASN A 117 15.77 -0.59 -9.12
C ASN A 117 15.77 -1.85 -8.25
N ILE A 118 14.82 -2.77 -8.47
CA ILE A 118 14.59 -3.92 -7.58
C ILE A 118 15.83 -4.82 -7.45
N GLU A 119 16.50 -5.12 -8.56
CA GLU A 119 17.68 -5.98 -8.57
C GLU A 119 18.81 -5.43 -7.70
N LYS A 120 19.14 -4.16 -7.88
CA LYS A 120 20.17 -3.46 -7.11
C LYS A 120 19.85 -3.44 -5.62
N LEU A 121 18.57 -3.18 -5.28
CA LEU A 121 18.15 -3.07 -3.89
C LEU A 121 18.11 -4.42 -3.19
N VAL A 122 17.60 -5.46 -3.84
CA VAL A 122 17.58 -6.82 -3.27
C VAL A 122 19.01 -7.33 -3.04
N LYS A 123 19.92 -7.15 -4.01
CA LYS A 123 21.34 -7.53 -3.87
C LYS A 123 22.04 -6.75 -2.76
N LYS A 124 21.73 -5.44 -2.62
CA LYS A 124 22.33 -4.57 -1.58
C LYS A 124 21.87 -4.93 -0.18
N HIS A 125 20.57 -5.09 0.01
CA HIS A 125 19.97 -5.23 1.35
C HIS A 125 19.84 -6.68 1.81
N LYS A 126 19.79 -7.63 0.85
CA LYS A 126 19.57 -9.06 1.11
C LYS A 126 18.40 -9.25 2.09
N PRO A 127 17.19 -8.79 1.72
CA PRO A 127 16.04 -8.84 2.61
C PRO A 127 15.53 -10.27 2.78
N ASN A 128 14.88 -10.55 3.90
CA ASN A 128 14.08 -11.76 4.09
C ASN A 128 12.62 -11.53 3.69
N ILE A 129 12.18 -10.26 3.73
CA ILE A 129 10.84 -9.85 3.34
C ILE A 129 10.97 -8.67 2.38
N LEU A 130 10.41 -8.81 1.19
CA LEU A 130 10.30 -7.75 0.18
C LEU A 130 8.84 -7.33 0.08
N VAL A 131 8.58 -6.05 0.35
CA VAL A 131 7.25 -5.45 0.21
C VAL A 131 7.28 -4.49 -0.97
N ILE A 132 6.39 -4.68 -1.94
CA ILE A 132 6.27 -3.86 -3.14
C ILE A 132 4.82 -3.39 -3.24
N THR A 133 4.58 -2.13 -2.94
CA THR A 133 3.24 -1.55 -2.91
C THR A 133 3.20 -0.23 -3.68
N GLY A 134 2.00 0.22 -3.99
CA GLY A 134 1.78 1.46 -4.74
C GLY A 134 0.32 1.63 -5.10
N HIS A 135 0.06 2.32 -6.20
CA HIS A 135 -1.28 2.55 -6.71
C HIS A 135 -1.55 1.66 -7.92
N ASP A 136 -2.74 1.12 -7.99
CA ASP A 136 -3.25 0.45 -9.18
C ASP A 136 -4.73 0.80 -9.38
N ALA A 137 -5.22 0.65 -10.59
CA ALA A 137 -6.60 0.88 -10.94
C ALA A 137 -7.07 -0.15 -11.96
N TYR A 138 -8.25 -0.68 -11.75
CA TYR A 138 -8.92 -1.56 -12.69
C TYR A 138 -9.83 -0.75 -13.63
N TYR A 139 -9.68 -0.94 -14.92
CA TYR A 139 -10.49 -0.31 -15.95
C TYR A 139 -11.35 -1.36 -16.68
N LYS A 140 -12.65 -1.34 -16.42
CA LYS A 140 -13.61 -2.14 -17.17
C LYS A 140 -13.66 -1.64 -18.62
N ASN A 141 -13.24 -2.43 -19.60
CA ASN A 141 -13.26 -2.11 -21.05
C ASN A 141 -12.14 -1.21 -21.60
N LYS A 142 -10.90 -1.39 -21.23
CA LYS A 142 -9.79 -0.81 -21.99
C LYS A 142 -9.63 -1.52 -23.33
N LYS A 143 -9.68 -0.77 -24.46
CA LYS A 143 -9.56 -1.28 -25.85
C LYS A 143 -8.26 -2.08 -26.14
N ASN A 144 -7.26 -2.02 -25.26
CA ASN A 144 -5.95 -2.64 -25.43
C ASN A 144 -5.71 -3.88 -24.53
N GLY A 145 -6.76 -4.48 -23.95
CA GLY A 145 -6.65 -5.70 -23.14
C GLY A 145 -5.94 -5.56 -21.78
N LYS A 146 -5.36 -4.39 -21.48
CA LYS A 146 -4.74 -4.12 -20.18
C LYS A 146 -5.80 -3.53 -19.24
N ASN A 147 -6.45 -4.39 -18.45
CA ASN A 147 -7.49 -3.96 -17.53
C ASN A 147 -6.95 -3.27 -16.28
N TYR A 148 -5.66 -3.46 -15.96
CA TYR A 148 -4.99 -2.88 -14.80
C TYR A 148 -3.98 -1.81 -15.24
N MET A 149 -3.85 -0.76 -14.43
CA MET A 149 -2.96 0.36 -14.73
C MET A 149 -1.50 0.00 -14.50
N ASN A 150 -1.19 -0.55 -13.33
CA ASN A 150 0.18 -0.74 -12.85
C ASN A 150 0.55 -2.18 -12.48
N SER A 151 -0.40 -3.13 -12.50
CA SER A 151 -0.12 -4.53 -12.12
C SER A 151 1.04 -5.18 -12.86
N SER A 152 1.30 -4.79 -14.12
CA SER A 152 2.44 -5.31 -14.88
C SER A 152 3.78 -4.97 -14.22
N TYR A 153 3.93 -3.77 -13.66
CA TYR A 153 5.16 -3.35 -13.00
C TYR A 153 5.42 -4.16 -11.71
N TYR A 154 4.37 -4.45 -10.95
CA TYR A 154 4.48 -5.32 -9.77
C TYR A 154 4.89 -6.74 -10.15
N LYS A 155 4.28 -7.30 -11.20
CA LYS A 155 4.64 -8.62 -11.73
C LYS A 155 6.12 -8.68 -12.15
N ASP A 156 6.61 -7.67 -12.84
CA ASP A 156 8.00 -7.60 -13.27
C ASP A 156 8.95 -7.52 -12.07
N CYS A 157 8.62 -6.72 -11.05
CA CYS A 157 9.38 -6.66 -9.81
C CYS A 157 9.48 -8.02 -9.11
N VAL A 158 8.35 -8.74 -9.01
CA VAL A 158 8.30 -10.07 -8.38
C VAL A 158 9.14 -11.08 -9.16
N LYS A 159 9.05 -11.09 -10.50
CA LYS A 159 9.87 -11.96 -11.37
C LYS A 159 11.37 -11.70 -11.18
N ILE A 160 11.78 -10.43 -11.19
CA ILE A 160 13.19 -10.06 -10.99
C ILE A 160 13.66 -10.52 -9.61
N ALA A 161 12.87 -10.29 -8.56
CA ALA A 161 13.23 -10.71 -7.21
C ALA A 161 13.33 -12.23 -7.08
N ARG A 162 12.43 -13.00 -7.72
CA ARG A 162 12.48 -14.47 -7.75
C ARG A 162 13.65 -15.03 -8.57
N ASN A 163 14.07 -14.34 -9.62
CA ASN A 163 15.28 -14.72 -10.35
C ASN A 163 16.56 -14.57 -9.51
N ILE A 164 16.54 -13.64 -8.51
CA ILE A 164 17.67 -13.44 -7.59
C ILE A 164 17.63 -14.45 -6.45
N GLU A 165 16.44 -14.65 -5.85
CA GLU A 165 16.23 -15.60 -4.76
C GLU A 165 14.97 -16.44 -5.05
N PRO A 166 15.15 -17.63 -5.62
CA PRO A 166 14.04 -18.54 -5.94
C PRO A 166 13.39 -19.16 -4.69
N ASN A 167 14.15 -19.29 -3.61
CA ASN A 167 13.65 -19.95 -2.40
C ASN A 167 12.69 -19.04 -1.63
N HIS A 168 11.43 -19.47 -1.49
CA HIS A 168 10.37 -18.75 -0.80
C HIS A 168 10.60 -18.64 0.71
N GLU A 169 11.36 -19.55 1.30
CA GLU A 169 11.72 -19.49 2.73
C GLU A 169 12.80 -18.42 2.99
N HIS A 170 13.66 -18.16 2.02
CA HIS A 170 14.72 -17.16 2.14
C HIS A 170 14.22 -15.76 1.84
N LEU A 171 13.27 -15.60 0.91
CA LEU A 171 12.68 -14.33 0.53
C LEU A 171 11.16 -14.44 0.41
N ILE A 172 10.45 -13.88 1.38
CA ILE A 172 9.00 -13.68 1.30
C ILE A 172 8.72 -12.41 0.50
N ILE A 173 7.86 -12.49 -0.51
CA ILE A 173 7.46 -11.33 -1.32
C ILE A 173 5.99 -11.02 -1.08
N ILE A 174 5.71 -9.76 -0.71
CA ILE A 174 4.37 -9.20 -0.56
C ILE A 174 4.24 -8.10 -1.62
N SER A 175 3.35 -8.29 -2.60
CA SER A 175 3.23 -7.34 -3.71
C SER A 175 1.78 -7.07 -4.08
N GLY A 176 1.48 -5.83 -4.43
CA GLY A 176 0.20 -5.39 -4.96
C GLY A 176 -0.29 -4.05 -4.43
N ALA A 177 -1.48 -3.66 -4.91
CA ALA A 177 -2.24 -2.49 -4.47
C ALA A 177 -3.72 -2.88 -4.33
N CYS A 178 -4.58 -1.95 -3.89
CA CYS A 178 -5.99 -2.24 -3.59
C CYS A 178 -6.79 -2.84 -4.77
N GLN A 179 -6.40 -2.58 -6.01
CA GLN A 179 -7.08 -3.04 -7.22
C GLN A 179 -6.13 -3.79 -8.18
N SER A 180 -5.07 -4.40 -7.67
CA SER A 180 -4.13 -5.15 -8.50
C SER A 180 -4.72 -6.44 -9.05
N ASP A 181 -4.10 -6.92 -10.13
CA ASP A 181 -4.34 -8.24 -10.70
C ASP A 181 -3.75 -9.33 -9.79
N PHE A 182 -4.48 -9.65 -8.73
CA PHE A 182 -4.03 -10.63 -7.73
C PHE A 182 -3.90 -12.03 -8.31
N GLU A 183 -4.76 -12.41 -9.26
CA GLU A 183 -4.64 -13.69 -9.94
C GLU A 183 -3.33 -13.77 -10.71
N GLY A 184 -3.03 -12.77 -11.54
CA GLY A 184 -1.78 -12.73 -12.28
C GLY A 184 -0.54 -12.54 -11.43
N LEU A 185 -0.64 -11.98 -10.21
CA LEU A 185 0.46 -11.92 -9.26
C LEU A 185 0.67 -13.27 -8.56
N SER A 186 -0.40 -13.98 -8.18
CA SER A 186 -0.30 -15.27 -7.50
C SER A 186 0.33 -16.35 -8.37
N LEU A 187 0.11 -16.30 -9.69
CA LEU A 187 0.72 -17.26 -10.64
C LEU A 187 2.25 -17.16 -10.76
N ILE A 188 2.87 -16.10 -10.24
CA ILE A 188 4.34 -15.97 -10.25
C ILE A 188 4.97 -16.73 -9.07
N HIS A 189 4.15 -17.13 -8.09
CA HIS A 189 4.61 -17.81 -6.88
C HIS A 189 4.54 -19.35 -6.94
N ILE A 190 4.18 -19.92 -8.11
CA ILE A 190 4.11 -21.37 -8.32
C ILE A 190 5.41 -21.88 -8.90
#